data_b9098265edb193f208d7134d02b1a3cf
#
_entry.id   b9098265edb193f208d7134d02b1a3cf
#
_cell.length_a   1.000
_cell.length_b   1.000
_cell.length_c   1.000
_cell.angle_alpha   90.00
_cell.angle_beta   90.00
_cell.angle_gamma   90.00
#
_symmetry.space_group_name_H-M   'P 1'
#
loop_
_entity.id
_entity.type
_entity.pdbx_description
1 polymer ?
#
loop_
_entity_poly.entity_id
_entity_poly.type
_entity_poly.pdbx_seq_one_letter_code
_entity_poly.pdbx_strand_id
1 'polypeptide(L)'
;AAQRVADLINPQPGERILDACAAPGGKACHLLERQPDLKELVACDASANRLQRVVDNTERLGLTSTVIEADARTLPSEIVSPGFDAILADVPCSATGVMRRNPDIKILRRTVDIRQFAEQQLAILQGLWPALKPGGRLLYVTCSILEAENDAVIKAFAQQHKVQIMSIVMERGISRDVGWQVMPEVDGGDGLYFSLLSKPAD
;
A
#
# COMPACT_ATOMS: atom_id res chain seq x y z
N ALA A 1 -4.04 -7.31 -11.30
CA ALA A 1 -4.58 -6.47 -10.21
C ALA A 1 -3.51 -5.51 -9.66
N ALA A 2 -2.26 -5.95 -9.43
CA ALA A 2 -1.19 -5.07 -8.89
C ALA A 2 -0.93 -3.81 -9.74
N GLN A 3 -1.08 -3.89 -11.05
CA GLN A 3 -0.95 -2.73 -11.95
C GLN A 3 -2.04 -1.65 -11.75
N ARG A 4 -3.15 -1.97 -11.09
CA ARG A 4 -4.21 -0.99 -10.78
C ARG A 4 -3.82 -0.01 -9.68
N VAL A 5 -2.74 -0.27 -8.94
CA VAL A 5 -2.27 0.60 -7.86
C VAL A 5 -2.00 2.03 -8.37
N ALA A 6 -1.28 2.18 -9.48
CA ALA A 6 -0.98 3.50 -10.02
C ALA A 6 -2.24 4.22 -10.54
N ASP A 7 -3.20 3.48 -11.13
CA ASP A 7 -4.48 4.07 -11.57
C ASP A 7 -5.32 4.54 -10.37
N LEU A 8 -5.34 3.77 -9.26
CA LEU A 8 -6.12 4.10 -8.06
C LEU A 8 -5.52 5.25 -7.27
N ILE A 9 -4.20 5.29 -7.11
CA ILE A 9 -3.54 6.38 -6.41
C ILE A 9 -3.49 7.65 -7.26
N ASN A 10 -3.53 7.49 -8.60
CA ASN A 10 -3.60 8.56 -9.60
C ASN A 10 -2.57 9.69 -9.35
N PRO A 11 -1.27 9.39 -9.49
CA PRO A 11 -0.20 10.36 -9.21
C PRO A 11 -0.30 11.59 -10.10
N GLN A 12 -0.14 12.79 -9.52
CA GLN A 12 -0.21 14.05 -10.24
C GLN A 12 1.17 14.70 -10.37
N PRO A 13 1.41 15.53 -11.42
CA PRO A 13 2.66 16.29 -11.55
C PRO A 13 2.94 17.13 -10.29
N GLY A 14 4.20 17.16 -9.86
CA GLY A 14 4.65 17.94 -8.71
C GLY A 14 4.31 17.37 -7.35
N GLU A 15 3.64 16.21 -7.26
CA GLU A 15 3.35 15.55 -5.99
C GLU A 15 4.59 14.88 -5.39
N ARG A 16 4.59 14.82 -4.05
CA ARG A 16 5.51 14.02 -3.24
C ARG A 16 4.78 12.77 -2.77
N ILE A 17 5.24 11.60 -3.18
CA ILE A 17 4.57 10.31 -2.92
C ILE A 17 5.47 9.41 -2.06
N LEU A 18 4.88 8.71 -1.10
CA LEU A 18 5.52 7.66 -0.31
C LEU A 18 5.00 6.28 -0.74
N ASP A 19 5.90 5.37 -1.11
CA ASP A 19 5.63 3.93 -1.13
C ASP A 19 6.19 3.34 0.17
N ALA A 20 5.31 3.02 1.11
CA ALA A 20 5.66 2.78 2.51
C ALA A 20 6.14 1.35 2.82
N CYS A 21 5.92 0.39 1.91
CA CYS A 21 6.39 -1.00 2.00
C CYS A 21 6.88 -1.41 0.60
N ALA A 22 7.86 -0.64 0.07
CA ALA A 22 8.15 -0.56 -1.34
C ALA A 22 8.75 -1.82 -1.95
N ALA A 23 9.50 -2.60 -1.16
CA ALA A 23 10.25 -3.73 -1.72
C ALA A 23 9.33 -4.82 -2.30
N PRO A 24 9.64 -5.32 -3.49
CA PRO A 24 10.87 -5.19 -4.28
C PRO A 24 10.91 -4.01 -5.28
N GLY A 25 10.00 -3.03 -5.21
CA GLY A 25 10.04 -1.81 -6.01
C GLY A 25 9.14 -1.76 -7.24
N GLY A 26 8.42 -2.84 -7.54
CA GLY A 26 7.58 -2.87 -8.76
C GLY A 26 6.46 -1.82 -8.78
N LYS A 27 5.87 -1.48 -7.62
CA LYS A 27 4.84 -0.44 -7.51
C LYS A 27 5.46 0.96 -7.57
N ALA A 28 6.57 1.17 -6.87
CA ALA A 28 7.36 2.40 -6.93
C ALA A 28 7.77 2.74 -8.38
N CYS A 29 8.35 1.78 -9.10
CA CYS A 29 8.70 1.96 -10.51
C CYS A 29 7.48 2.30 -11.37
N HIS A 30 6.37 1.60 -11.20
CA HIS A 30 5.14 1.86 -11.96
C HIS A 30 4.56 3.26 -11.69
N LEU A 31 4.65 3.76 -10.45
CA LEU A 31 4.25 5.14 -10.12
C LEU A 31 5.11 6.16 -10.86
N LEU A 32 6.43 5.96 -10.92
CA LEU A 32 7.38 6.82 -11.63
C LEU A 32 7.18 6.78 -13.15
N GLU A 33 6.93 5.59 -13.72
CA GLU A 33 6.61 5.44 -15.15
C GLU A 33 5.28 6.12 -15.51
N ARG A 34 4.29 6.04 -14.61
CA ARG A 34 2.97 6.62 -14.82
C ARG A 34 2.98 8.14 -14.72
N GLN A 35 3.83 8.70 -13.83
CA GLN A 35 3.99 10.14 -13.63
C GLN A 35 5.47 10.52 -13.48
N PRO A 36 6.14 10.85 -14.60
CA PRO A 36 7.57 11.24 -14.60
C PRO A 36 7.83 12.58 -13.90
N ASP A 37 6.83 13.46 -13.83
CA ASP A 37 6.97 14.81 -13.28
C ASP A 37 6.61 14.86 -11.78
N LEU A 38 6.76 13.75 -11.05
CA LEU A 38 6.67 13.77 -9.59
C LEU A 38 7.76 14.67 -9.02
N LYS A 39 7.42 15.44 -7.99
CA LYS A 39 8.42 16.18 -7.22
C LYS A 39 9.40 15.24 -6.54
N GLU A 40 8.89 14.16 -5.98
CA GLU A 40 9.67 13.13 -5.32
C GLU A 40 8.85 11.85 -5.13
N LEU A 41 9.47 10.69 -5.34
CA LEU A 41 8.97 9.42 -4.86
C LEU A 41 9.94 8.90 -3.79
N VAL A 42 9.44 8.71 -2.57
CA VAL A 42 10.18 8.08 -1.47
C VAL A 42 9.74 6.63 -1.37
N ALA A 43 10.68 5.71 -1.55
CA ALA A 43 10.48 4.27 -1.38
C ALA A 43 11.03 3.84 -0.02
N CYS A 44 10.17 3.38 0.87
CA CYS A 44 10.50 2.98 2.23
C CYS A 44 10.24 1.48 2.45
N ASP A 45 11.14 0.80 3.15
CA ASP A 45 10.94 -0.56 3.65
C ASP A 45 11.75 -0.75 4.95
N ALA A 46 11.28 -1.61 5.83
CA ALA A 46 11.95 -1.90 7.11
C ALA A 46 13.19 -2.80 6.96
N SER A 47 13.53 -3.22 5.74
CA SER A 47 14.65 -4.14 5.47
C SER A 47 15.57 -3.60 4.39
N ALA A 48 16.78 -3.21 4.79
CA ALA A 48 17.84 -2.77 3.89
C ALA A 48 18.12 -3.78 2.75
N ASN A 49 18.14 -5.07 3.09
CA ASN A 49 18.38 -6.13 2.08
C ASN A 49 17.27 -6.20 1.01
N ARG A 50 16.04 -5.87 1.38
CA ARG A 50 14.93 -5.83 0.43
C ARG A 50 14.95 -4.55 -0.40
N LEU A 51 15.40 -3.44 0.18
CA LEU A 51 15.53 -2.16 -0.51
C LEU A 51 16.55 -2.17 -1.63
N GLN A 52 17.60 -3.01 -1.56
CA GLN A 52 18.52 -3.15 -2.68
C GLN A 52 17.82 -3.51 -3.99
N ARG A 53 16.76 -4.34 -3.93
CA ARG A 53 15.96 -4.67 -5.11
C ARG A 53 15.18 -3.46 -5.68
N VAL A 54 14.81 -2.51 -4.81
CA VAL A 54 14.18 -1.27 -5.26
C VAL A 54 15.19 -0.43 -6.05
N VAL A 55 16.40 -0.28 -5.51
CA VAL A 55 17.51 0.41 -6.18
C VAL A 55 17.81 -0.24 -7.53
N ASP A 56 18.05 -1.55 -7.54
CA ASP A 56 18.36 -2.30 -8.78
C ASP A 56 17.28 -2.12 -9.86
N ASN A 57 15.99 -2.13 -9.45
CA ASN A 57 14.88 -1.96 -10.38
C ASN A 57 14.76 -0.51 -10.90
N THR A 58 14.93 0.50 -10.06
CA THR A 58 14.90 1.91 -10.48
C THR A 58 16.07 2.22 -11.40
N GLU A 59 17.29 1.78 -11.07
CA GLU A 59 18.48 1.95 -11.92
C GLU A 59 18.31 1.27 -13.29
N ARG A 60 17.86 0.01 -13.31
CA ARG A 60 17.62 -0.74 -14.55
C ARG A 60 16.60 -0.06 -15.47
N LEU A 61 15.62 0.65 -14.92
CA LEU A 61 14.58 1.35 -15.66
C LEU A 61 14.92 2.83 -15.94
N GLY A 62 16.08 3.32 -15.46
CA GLY A 62 16.46 4.74 -15.60
C GLY A 62 15.56 5.68 -14.80
N LEU A 63 14.96 5.19 -13.71
CA LEU A 63 14.08 5.96 -12.85
C LEU A 63 14.84 6.44 -11.62
N THR A 64 14.34 7.52 -10.99
CA THR A 64 14.95 8.09 -9.78
C THR A 64 13.95 8.08 -8.63
N SER A 65 14.38 7.55 -7.49
CA SER A 65 13.61 7.59 -6.24
C SER A 65 14.54 7.80 -5.05
N THR A 66 14.02 8.39 -3.98
CA THR A 66 14.67 8.43 -2.68
C THR A 66 14.37 7.12 -1.96
N VAL A 67 15.40 6.32 -1.66
CA VAL A 67 15.24 5.01 -0.99
C VAL A 67 15.69 5.13 0.46
N ILE A 68 14.83 4.74 1.40
CA ILE A 68 15.11 4.85 2.83
C ILE A 68 14.75 3.56 3.57
N GLU A 69 15.63 3.15 4.50
CA GLU A 69 15.32 2.12 5.48
C GLU A 69 14.60 2.76 6.67
N ALA A 70 13.32 2.46 6.83
CA ALA A 70 12.54 2.90 7.97
C ALA A 70 11.33 2.00 8.21
N ASP A 71 10.89 1.95 9.45
CA ASP A 71 9.65 1.29 9.83
C ASP A 71 8.47 2.22 9.57
N ALA A 72 7.53 1.80 8.72
CA ALA A 72 6.34 2.58 8.39
C ALA A 72 5.43 2.88 9.60
N ARG A 73 5.62 2.15 10.71
CA ARG A 73 4.92 2.42 11.98
C ARG A 73 5.47 3.63 12.72
N THR A 74 6.74 3.99 12.45
CA THR A 74 7.48 5.07 13.15
C THR A 74 8.43 5.77 12.18
N LEU A 75 7.87 6.46 11.19
CA LEU A 75 8.68 7.19 10.20
C LEU A 75 9.54 8.27 10.88
N PRO A 76 10.82 8.45 10.46
CA PRO A 76 11.64 9.56 10.89
C PRO A 76 11.02 10.93 10.58
N SER A 77 11.18 11.89 11.49
CA SER A 77 10.60 13.24 11.35
C SER A 77 11.03 13.96 10.08
N GLU A 78 12.26 13.72 9.62
CA GLU A 78 12.84 14.27 8.38
C GLU A 78 12.10 13.80 7.14
N ILE A 79 11.51 12.61 7.21
CA ILE A 79 10.72 12.03 6.11
C ILE A 79 9.27 12.52 6.17
N VAL A 80 8.74 12.65 7.38
CA VAL A 80 7.36 13.12 7.60
C VAL A 80 7.17 14.57 7.14
N SER A 81 8.16 15.44 7.34
CA SER A 81 8.11 16.84 6.90
C SER A 81 8.72 17.01 5.50
N PRO A 82 8.08 17.73 4.58
CA PRO A 82 6.86 18.56 4.65
C PRO A 82 5.53 17.80 4.44
N GLY A 83 5.52 16.50 4.50
CA GLY A 83 4.37 15.65 4.26
C GLY A 83 4.25 15.14 2.82
N PHE A 84 3.38 14.17 2.62
CA PHE A 84 3.12 13.53 1.32
C PHE A 84 1.74 13.90 0.81
N ASP A 85 1.64 14.10 -0.49
CA ASP A 85 0.37 14.33 -1.20
C ASP A 85 -0.39 13.00 -1.38
N ALA A 86 0.37 11.91 -1.57
CA ALA A 86 -0.19 10.57 -1.61
C ALA A 86 0.74 9.56 -0.90
N ILE A 87 0.16 8.52 -0.31
CA ILE A 87 0.86 7.40 0.31
C ILE A 87 0.31 6.09 -0.24
N LEU A 88 1.20 5.22 -0.70
CA LEU A 88 0.91 3.83 -1.00
C LEU A 88 1.31 2.98 0.21
N ALA A 89 0.39 2.23 0.76
CA ALA A 89 0.59 1.28 1.84
C ALA A 89 0.27 -0.14 1.37
N ASP A 90 1.21 -0.76 0.60
CA ASP A 90 1.14 -2.17 0.21
C ASP A 90 1.69 -3.03 1.35
N VAL A 91 0.86 -3.24 2.35
CA VAL A 91 1.28 -3.72 3.66
C VAL A 91 1.56 -5.24 3.70
N PRO A 92 2.46 -5.69 4.60
CA PRO A 92 2.63 -7.11 4.88
C PRO A 92 1.29 -7.75 5.29
N CYS A 93 0.99 -8.93 4.73
CA CYS A 93 -0.25 -9.65 4.98
C CYS A 93 -0.05 -11.16 4.87
N SER A 94 -1.10 -11.93 5.14
CA SER A 94 -1.10 -13.40 5.03
C SER A 94 -0.81 -13.93 3.62
N ALA A 95 -0.97 -13.08 2.60
CA ALA A 95 -0.82 -13.41 1.18
C ALA A 95 -1.82 -14.48 0.67
N THR A 96 -2.98 -14.62 1.32
CA THR A 96 -4.00 -15.63 0.95
C THR A 96 -4.58 -15.44 -0.46
N GLY A 97 -4.48 -14.24 -1.02
CA GLY A 97 -4.90 -13.97 -2.41
C GLY A 97 -3.96 -14.53 -3.48
N VAL A 98 -2.72 -14.92 -3.10
CA VAL A 98 -1.72 -15.47 -4.04
C VAL A 98 -1.46 -16.97 -3.83
N MET A 99 -2.33 -17.66 -3.07
CA MET A 99 -2.21 -19.10 -2.77
C MET A 99 -2.12 -19.98 -4.01
N ARG A 100 -2.68 -19.54 -5.15
CA ARG A 100 -2.60 -20.29 -6.41
C ARG A 100 -1.15 -20.47 -6.87
N ARG A 101 -0.33 -19.44 -6.70
CA ARG A 101 1.11 -19.47 -7.06
C ARG A 101 2.00 -19.94 -5.92
N ASN A 102 1.50 -19.84 -4.70
CA ASN A 102 2.23 -20.18 -3.47
C ASN A 102 1.33 -21.07 -2.59
N PRO A 103 1.12 -22.35 -2.95
CA PRO A 103 0.17 -23.23 -2.28
C PRO A 103 0.53 -23.58 -0.83
N ASP A 104 1.79 -23.42 -0.46
CA ASP A 104 2.32 -23.56 0.88
C ASP A 104 1.69 -22.56 1.88
N ILE A 105 1.24 -21.40 1.44
CA ILE A 105 0.53 -20.41 2.26
C ILE A 105 -0.66 -21.06 2.97
N LYS A 106 -1.41 -21.90 2.25
CA LYS A 106 -2.59 -22.59 2.80
C LYS A 106 -2.25 -23.50 3.99
N ILE A 107 -1.05 -24.05 4.01
CA ILE A 107 -0.58 -24.99 5.02
C ILE A 107 0.12 -24.26 6.17
N LEU A 108 0.90 -23.22 5.85
CA LEU A 108 1.77 -22.54 6.80
C LEU A 108 1.05 -21.47 7.63
N ARG A 109 -0.02 -20.84 7.10
CA ARG A 109 -0.73 -19.77 7.82
C ARG A 109 -1.64 -20.30 8.91
N ARG A 110 -1.51 -19.72 10.11
CA ARG A 110 -2.35 -20.04 11.29
C ARG A 110 -3.20 -18.82 11.66
N THR A 111 -4.27 -19.05 12.39
CA THR A 111 -5.18 -17.99 12.85
C THR A 111 -4.47 -16.90 13.65
N VAL A 112 -3.45 -17.26 14.44
CA VAL A 112 -2.65 -16.30 15.20
C VAL A 112 -1.85 -15.37 14.29
N ASP A 113 -1.34 -15.89 13.17
CA ASP A 113 -0.58 -15.09 12.20
C ASP A 113 -1.49 -14.02 11.56
N ILE A 114 -2.75 -14.35 11.24
CA ILE A 114 -3.72 -13.41 10.66
C ILE A 114 -3.98 -12.23 11.61
N ARG A 115 -4.15 -12.51 12.91
CA ARG A 115 -4.32 -11.48 13.93
C ARG A 115 -3.10 -10.56 14.01
N GLN A 116 -1.90 -11.13 14.04
CA GLN A 116 -0.65 -10.36 14.08
C GLN A 116 -0.48 -9.48 12.86
N PHE A 117 -0.83 -9.96 11.65
CA PHE A 117 -0.83 -9.14 10.45
C PHE A 117 -1.82 -7.98 10.56
N ALA A 118 -3.05 -8.22 11.01
CA ALA A 118 -4.06 -7.18 11.16
C ALA A 118 -3.62 -6.08 12.16
N GLU A 119 -3.03 -6.47 13.30
CA GLU A 119 -2.47 -5.54 14.29
C GLU A 119 -1.31 -4.73 13.69
N GLN A 120 -0.40 -5.36 12.95
CA GLN A 120 0.70 -4.69 12.27
C GLN A 120 0.21 -3.71 11.20
N GLN A 121 -0.78 -4.11 10.41
CA GLN A 121 -1.39 -3.27 9.35
C GLN A 121 -2.04 -2.02 9.94
N LEU A 122 -2.78 -2.17 11.03
CA LEU A 122 -3.36 -1.02 11.74
C LEU A 122 -2.28 -0.08 12.27
N ALA A 123 -1.22 -0.62 12.88
CA ALA A 123 -0.09 0.17 13.37
C ALA A 123 0.65 0.91 12.23
N ILE A 124 0.79 0.29 11.06
CA ILE A 124 1.35 0.95 9.86
C ILE A 124 0.47 2.12 9.44
N LEU A 125 -0.85 1.94 9.32
CA LEU A 125 -1.76 3.03 8.97
C LEU A 125 -1.67 4.20 9.97
N GLN A 126 -1.61 3.89 11.27
CA GLN A 126 -1.46 4.90 12.34
C GLN A 126 -0.15 5.66 12.22
N GLY A 127 0.96 4.99 11.90
CA GLY A 127 2.27 5.61 11.70
C GLY A 127 2.37 6.46 10.44
N LEU A 128 1.66 6.08 9.38
CA LEU A 128 1.66 6.79 8.11
C LEU A 128 0.74 8.03 8.10
N TRP A 129 -0.35 8.00 8.89
CA TRP A 129 -1.36 9.06 8.84
C TRP A 129 -0.86 10.46 9.16
N PRO A 130 0.06 10.66 10.14
CA PRO A 130 0.65 11.98 10.39
C PRO A 130 1.45 12.52 9.20
N ALA A 131 2.09 11.64 8.41
CA ALA A 131 2.88 12.01 7.25
C ALA A 131 2.04 12.41 6.02
N LEU A 132 0.75 12.09 6.00
CA LEU A 132 -0.15 12.49 4.93
C LEU A 132 -0.63 13.93 5.15
N LYS A 133 -0.52 14.78 4.13
CA LYS A 133 -1.03 16.16 4.16
C LYS A 133 -2.55 16.19 4.31
N PRO A 134 -3.15 17.26 4.88
CA PRO A 134 -4.56 17.55 4.70
C PRO A 134 -4.90 17.61 3.21
N GLY A 135 -6.03 17.02 2.81
CA GLY A 135 -6.43 16.84 1.40
C GLY A 135 -5.68 15.73 0.65
N GLY A 136 -4.66 15.12 1.27
CA GLY A 136 -3.91 14.01 0.69
C GLY A 136 -4.69 12.68 0.69
N ARG A 137 -4.16 11.70 -0.04
CA ARG A 137 -4.79 10.37 -0.17
C ARG A 137 -3.83 9.23 0.19
N LEU A 138 -4.37 8.18 0.80
CA LEU A 138 -3.65 6.97 1.14
C LEU A 138 -4.35 5.77 0.50
N LEU A 139 -3.62 5.01 -0.32
CA LEU A 139 -4.09 3.76 -0.88
C LEU A 139 -3.54 2.59 -0.04
N TYR A 140 -4.44 1.93 0.67
CA TYR A 140 -4.15 0.70 1.39
C TYR A 140 -4.34 -0.50 0.46
N VAL A 141 -3.36 -1.40 0.44
CA VAL A 141 -3.36 -2.58 -0.42
C VAL A 141 -2.91 -3.81 0.38
N THR A 142 -3.59 -4.93 0.19
CA THR A 142 -3.12 -6.25 0.63
C THR A 142 -3.28 -7.28 -0.48
N CYS A 143 -2.46 -8.32 -0.48
CA CYS A 143 -2.71 -9.52 -1.26
C CYS A 143 -3.43 -10.60 -0.41
N SER A 144 -4.31 -10.17 0.49
CA SER A 144 -5.17 -11.04 1.30
C SER A 144 -6.62 -11.02 0.80
N ILE A 145 -7.33 -12.12 0.97
CA ILE A 145 -8.79 -12.22 0.75
C ILE A 145 -9.56 -12.25 2.07
N LEU A 146 -8.87 -12.09 3.20
CA LEU A 146 -9.47 -12.20 4.52
C LEU A 146 -9.96 -10.84 5.00
N GLU A 147 -11.21 -10.77 5.42
CA GLU A 147 -11.83 -9.56 5.96
C GLU A 147 -11.07 -8.99 7.17
N ALA A 148 -10.50 -9.88 8.00
CA ALA A 148 -9.71 -9.49 9.18
C ALA A 148 -8.50 -8.61 8.86
N GLU A 149 -7.91 -8.76 7.67
CA GLU A 149 -6.76 -7.98 7.18
C GLU A 149 -7.18 -6.83 6.24
N ASN A 150 -8.44 -6.75 5.87
CA ASN A 150 -8.99 -5.84 4.88
C ASN A 150 -10.00 -4.87 5.54
N ASP A 151 -11.31 -5.09 5.36
CA ASP A 151 -12.36 -4.20 5.88
C ASP A 151 -12.24 -3.96 7.39
N ALA A 152 -11.90 -4.99 8.18
CA ALA A 152 -11.81 -4.87 9.63
C ALA A 152 -10.70 -3.90 10.06
N VAL A 153 -9.54 -3.92 9.39
CA VAL A 153 -8.43 -3.00 9.65
C VAL A 153 -8.82 -1.56 9.32
N ILE A 154 -9.42 -1.34 8.15
CA ILE A 154 -9.84 0.00 7.72
C ILE A 154 -10.94 0.56 8.63
N LYS A 155 -11.92 -0.26 9.01
CA LYS A 155 -12.99 0.14 9.96
C LYS A 155 -12.41 0.52 11.32
N ALA A 156 -11.48 -0.26 11.86
CA ALA A 156 -10.80 0.03 13.12
C ALA A 156 -9.98 1.34 13.04
N PHE A 157 -9.30 1.58 11.91
CA PHE A 157 -8.58 2.82 11.66
C PHE A 157 -9.52 4.03 11.58
N ALA A 158 -10.63 3.92 10.84
CA ALA A 158 -11.62 4.98 10.67
C ALA A 158 -12.35 5.37 11.97
N GLN A 159 -12.42 4.46 12.96
CA GLN A 159 -12.96 4.79 14.29
C GLN A 159 -12.05 5.72 15.10
N GLN A 160 -10.75 5.74 14.80
CA GLN A 160 -9.75 6.48 15.56
C GLN A 160 -9.30 7.78 14.90
N HIS A 161 -9.59 7.94 13.61
CA HIS A 161 -9.12 9.06 12.78
C HIS A 161 -10.25 9.66 11.96
N LYS A 162 -10.19 10.98 11.73
CA LYS A 162 -11.04 11.62 10.72
C LYS A 162 -10.54 11.19 9.34
N VAL A 163 -11.26 10.30 8.69
CA VAL A 163 -10.92 9.76 7.38
C VAL A 163 -12.15 9.74 6.49
N GLN A 164 -11.98 10.09 5.22
CA GLN A 164 -12.98 9.89 4.18
C GLN A 164 -12.61 8.68 3.36
N ILE A 165 -13.49 7.70 3.29
CA ILE A 165 -13.31 6.52 2.43
C ILE A 165 -13.81 6.87 1.04
N MET A 166 -12.92 6.77 0.06
CA MET A 166 -13.20 7.10 -1.33
C MET A 166 -13.75 5.88 -2.06
N SER A 167 -14.76 6.09 -2.90
CA SER A 167 -15.33 5.01 -3.70
C SER A 167 -14.32 4.50 -4.74
N ILE A 168 -14.16 3.19 -4.81
CA ILE A 168 -13.39 2.50 -5.85
C ILE A 168 -14.38 1.73 -6.74
N VAL A 169 -14.22 1.85 -8.05
CA VAL A 169 -14.96 1.06 -9.04
C VAL A 169 -13.97 0.47 -10.04
N MET A 170 -13.97 -0.84 -10.17
CA MET A 170 -13.14 -1.57 -11.15
C MET A 170 -13.99 -2.58 -11.91
N GLU A 171 -13.53 -2.98 -13.09
CA GLU A 171 -14.23 -3.95 -13.95
C GLU A 171 -14.38 -5.33 -13.31
N ARG A 172 -13.42 -5.71 -12.43
CA ARG A 172 -13.39 -7.01 -11.76
C ARG A 172 -13.26 -6.83 -10.27
N GLY A 173 -13.94 -7.70 -9.54
CA GLY A 173 -13.94 -7.71 -8.08
C GLY A 173 -15.30 -7.39 -7.50
N ILE A 174 -15.33 -7.19 -6.22
CA ILE A 174 -16.54 -7.03 -5.42
C ILE A 174 -16.36 -5.77 -4.57
N SER A 175 -17.36 -4.89 -4.61
CA SER A 175 -17.44 -3.76 -3.68
C SER A 175 -17.60 -4.28 -2.26
N ARG A 176 -16.79 -3.71 -1.36
CA ARG A 176 -16.85 -3.98 0.08
C ARG A 176 -17.30 -2.72 0.79
N ASP A 177 -17.58 -2.82 2.08
CA ASP A 177 -18.07 -1.68 2.88
C ASP A 177 -17.11 -0.48 2.83
N VAL A 178 -15.80 -0.76 2.88
CA VAL A 178 -14.75 0.26 2.97
C VAL A 178 -13.63 0.06 1.96
N GLY A 179 -13.88 -0.68 0.88
CA GLY A 179 -12.87 -0.96 -0.13
C GLY A 179 -13.39 -1.78 -1.30
N TRP A 180 -12.45 -2.41 -2.00
CA TRP A 180 -12.71 -3.26 -3.17
C TRP A 180 -11.88 -4.53 -3.13
N GLN A 181 -12.52 -5.69 -3.24
CA GLN A 181 -11.86 -6.99 -3.22
C GLN A 181 -11.84 -7.61 -4.62
N VAL A 182 -10.65 -7.82 -5.16
CA VAL A 182 -10.44 -8.69 -6.32
C VAL A 182 -10.18 -10.10 -5.81
N MET A 183 -10.97 -11.07 -6.25
CA MET A 183 -10.78 -12.48 -5.88
C MET A 183 -9.77 -13.15 -6.83
N PRO A 184 -9.01 -14.16 -6.35
CA PRO A 184 -8.15 -14.96 -7.23
C PRO A 184 -9.01 -15.82 -8.16
N GLU A 185 -8.64 -15.85 -9.44
CA GLU A 185 -9.32 -16.64 -10.49
C GLU A 185 -8.38 -17.72 -11.03
N VAL A 186 -8.92 -18.87 -11.47
CA VAL A 186 -8.13 -20.02 -11.95
C VAL A 186 -7.28 -19.61 -13.16
N ASP A 187 -7.91 -18.94 -14.15
CA ASP A 187 -7.25 -18.44 -15.37
C ASP A 187 -7.02 -16.92 -15.34
N GLY A 188 -7.11 -16.33 -14.17
CA GLY A 188 -7.06 -14.89 -13.94
C GLY A 188 -5.89 -14.43 -13.08
N GLY A 189 -6.05 -13.24 -12.51
CA GLY A 189 -5.08 -12.62 -11.62
C GLY A 189 -5.16 -13.12 -10.18
N ASP A 190 -4.22 -12.62 -9.38
CA ASP A 190 -4.21 -12.85 -7.94
C ASP A 190 -5.29 -12.03 -7.24
N GLY A 191 -5.68 -12.48 -6.04
CA GLY A 191 -6.55 -11.73 -5.16
C GLY A 191 -5.81 -10.54 -4.54
N LEU A 192 -6.47 -9.38 -4.57
CA LEU A 192 -5.99 -8.16 -3.91
C LEU A 192 -7.17 -7.39 -3.32
N TYR A 193 -6.90 -6.72 -2.22
CA TYR A 193 -7.83 -5.75 -1.63
C TYR A 193 -7.27 -4.34 -1.76
N PHE A 194 -8.15 -3.37 -1.95
CA PHE A 194 -7.84 -1.96 -2.07
C PHE A 194 -8.80 -1.13 -1.23
N SER A 195 -8.28 -0.16 -0.49
CA SER A 195 -9.06 0.89 0.15
C SER A 195 -8.38 2.22 -0.06
N LEU A 196 -9.10 3.19 -0.61
CA LEU A 196 -8.61 4.54 -0.85
C LEU A 196 -9.17 5.47 0.21
N LEU A 197 -8.27 6.05 0.99
CA LEU A 197 -8.57 6.94 2.10
C LEU A 197 -8.14 8.35 1.75
N SER A 198 -8.92 9.35 2.13
CA SER A 198 -8.54 10.76 2.05
C SER A 198 -8.52 11.38 3.44
N LYS A 199 -7.49 12.18 3.70
CA LYS A 199 -7.40 13.01 4.90
C LYS A 199 -8.18 14.30 4.62
N PRO A 200 -9.22 14.62 5.40
CA PRO A 200 -9.96 15.86 5.19
C PRO A 200 -9.02 17.07 5.13
N ALA A 201 -9.29 18.00 4.22
CA ALA A 201 -8.74 19.34 4.31
C ALA A 201 -9.42 20.03 5.50
N ASP A 202 -8.64 20.63 6.40
CA ASP A 202 -9.16 21.32 7.60
C ASP A 202 -10.24 22.37 7.25
#